data_c07523133b97af1238a45f0750ef7d56
#
_entry.id   c07523133b97af1238a45f0750ef7d56
#
_cell.length_a   1.000
_cell.length_b   1.000
_cell.length_c   1.000
_cell.angle_alpha   90.00
_cell.angle_beta   90.00
_cell.angle_gamma   90.00
#
_symmetry.space_group_name_H-M   'P 1'
#
loop_
_entity.id
_entity.type
_entity.pdbx_description
1 polymer ?
#
loop_
_entity_poly.entity_id
_entity_poly.type
_entity_poly.pdbx_seq_one_letter_code
_entity_poly.pdbx_strand_id
1 'polypeptide(L)'
;QFVPYKGDYGISKNPESFAIYNYRKYFTDKSRNAVMRLSNDGLTEISSYGMQDYFRDTLAEIKDTKTVNTITVNKVSGGATTSTIVKVDDSSKITTGMTINGQSGGHVVSIDGSNNVFYSQKFNPSLGLAISFEYKTRGKAIGGWDIHNKSYILSLQKNSNQVSVDEATYKTLSFDERINGWVSFLTFKPNFIFNNLNKFYSIQNSDLYIHHHNNANNNTRGDFYGVRKPSSVTFVFNTQPNITKNFNTIFYEGSNGWEVESFNSGFTGQDTNPAGSGFVENNDSIVSIKSYNQGSYVDGNTGYTLRAGFDRKENRYVSNLRNNSTINAGEVLFGAQMSGIKGYFATVKIKTDETSGSLAATDLGGPKELWAAGTNFVLSSY
;
A
#
# COMPACT_ATOMS: atom_id res chain seq x y z
N GLN A 1 -4.16 -25.70 37.93
CA GLN A 1 -4.39 -24.38 38.46
C GLN A 1 -4.49 -23.40 37.29
N PHE A 2 -5.60 -22.71 37.17
CA PHE A 2 -5.74 -21.64 36.17
C PHE A 2 -5.18 -20.34 36.76
N VAL A 3 -4.21 -19.76 36.09
CA VAL A 3 -3.64 -18.46 36.48
C VAL A 3 -4.10 -17.44 35.44
N PRO A 4 -4.91 -16.44 35.82
CA PRO A 4 -5.34 -15.40 34.89
C PRO A 4 -4.15 -14.50 34.55
N TYR A 5 -4.01 -14.14 33.28
CA TYR A 5 -3.07 -13.13 32.87
C TYR A 5 -3.55 -11.74 33.32
N LYS A 6 -2.58 -10.88 33.63
CA LYS A 6 -2.86 -9.50 34.04
C LYS A 6 -3.26 -8.67 32.83
N GLY A 7 -4.37 -7.95 32.92
CA GLY A 7 -4.90 -7.06 31.88
C GLY A 7 -6.24 -7.54 31.33
N ASP A 8 -6.98 -6.61 30.71
CA ASP A 8 -8.32 -6.82 30.19
C ASP A 8 -8.37 -7.00 28.66
N TYR A 9 -7.34 -7.57 28.07
CA TYR A 9 -7.23 -7.76 26.63
C TYR A 9 -8.01 -8.99 26.15
N GLY A 10 -8.59 -8.90 24.95
CA GLY A 10 -9.36 -10.00 24.40
C GLY A 10 -9.50 -9.98 22.88
N ILE A 11 -9.63 -11.18 22.31
CA ILE A 11 -9.74 -11.40 20.85
C ILE A 11 -11.19 -11.27 20.32
N SER A 12 -12.17 -11.05 21.17
CA SER A 12 -13.60 -11.33 20.93
C SER A 12 -14.20 -10.83 19.60
N LYS A 13 -13.69 -9.75 19.00
CA LYS A 13 -14.27 -9.15 17.80
C LYS A 13 -13.61 -9.58 16.49
N ASN A 14 -12.36 -10.00 16.51
CA ASN A 14 -11.62 -10.41 15.33
C ASN A 14 -10.87 -11.73 15.59
N PRO A 15 -11.59 -12.85 15.77
CA PRO A 15 -10.97 -14.15 16.01
C PRO A 15 -10.08 -14.60 14.84
N GLU A 16 -10.36 -14.14 13.63
CA GLU A 16 -9.56 -14.43 12.44
C GLU A 16 -8.16 -13.82 12.47
N SER A 17 -7.88 -12.91 13.40
CA SER A 17 -6.53 -12.37 13.62
C SER A 17 -5.60 -13.32 14.36
N PHE A 18 -6.12 -14.45 14.87
CA PHE A 18 -5.37 -15.37 15.70
C PHE A 18 -4.33 -16.16 14.91
N ALA A 19 -3.10 -16.21 15.44
CA ALA A 19 -2.05 -17.08 14.94
C ALA A 19 -1.26 -17.68 16.10
N ILE A 20 -0.72 -18.87 15.86
CA ILE A 20 0.10 -19.61 16.83
C ILE A 20 1.46 -19.93 16.22
N TYR A 21 2.50 -19.71 16.99
CA TYR A 21 3.83 -20.22 16.70
C TYR A 21 4.52 -20.66 18.00
N ASN A 22 4.76 -21.93 18.13
CA ASN A 22 5.31 -22.54 19.36
C ASN A 22 4.48 -22.13 20.60
N TYR A 23 5.12 -21.51 21.57
CA TYR A 23 4.49 -21.03 22.81
C TYR A 23 3.85 -19.65 22.67
N ARG A 24 3.99 -18.99 21.50
CA ARG A 24 3.49 -17.64 21.26
C ARG A 24 2.17 -17.69 20.52
N LYS A 25 1.27 -16.80 20.92
CA LYS A 25 -0.04 -16.61 20.32
C LYS A 25 -0.19 -15.13 20.02
N TYR A 26 -0.67 -14.83 18.82
CA TYR A 26 -0.85 -13.47 18.33
C TYR A 26 -2.31 -13.24 18.05
N PHE A 27 -2.81 -12.07 18.38
CA PHE A 27 -4.19 -11.69 18.12
C PHE A 27 -4.38 -10.18 18.20
N THR A 28 -5.50 -9.71 17.67
CA THR A 28 -5.87 -8.30 17.68
C THR A 28 -6.99 -8.05 18.67
N ASP A 29 -6.81 -7.14 19.61
CA ASP A 29 -7.84 -6.59 20.46
C ASP A 29 -8.42 -5.34 19.82
N LYS A 30 -9.57 -5.50 19.15
CA LYS A 30 -10.26 -4.40 18.48
C LYS A 30 -10.82 -3.38 19.46
N SER A 31 -11.20 -3.80 20.68
CA SER A 31 -11.79 -2.89 21.66
C SER A 31 -10.78 -1.89 22.21
N ARG A 32 -9.51 -2.29 22.23
CA ARG A 32 -8.40 -1.44 22.66
C ARG A 32 -7.53 -0.91 21.51
N ASN A 33 -7.86 -1.29 20.29
CA ASN A 33 -7.07 -0.98 19.09
C ASN A 33 -5.59 -1.38 19.22
N ALA A 34 -5.35 -2.57 19.75
CA ALA A 34 -4.04 -3.12 20.05
C ALA A 34 -3.81 -4.47 19.39
N VAL A 35 -2.55 -4.77 19.07
CA VAL A 35 -2.11 -6.09 18.64
C VAL A 35 -1.30 -6.73 19.74
N MET A 36 -1.68 -7.94 20.13
CA MET A 36 -1.17 -8.62 21.30
C MET A 36 -0.36 -9.87 20.94
N ARG A 37 0.68 -10.11 21.72
CA ARG A 37 1.41 -11.36 21.76
C ARG A 37 1.31 -11.96 23.16
N LEU A 38 0.80 -13.18 23.27
CA LEU A 38 0.82 -13.97 24.48
C LEU A 38 1.99 -14.96 24.40
N SER A 39 2.85 -14.92 25.38
CA SER A 39 4.02 -15.80 25.53
C SER A 39 4.09 -16.39 26.96
N ASN A 40 5.10 -17.18 27.24
CA ASN A 40 5.35 -17.67 28.60
C ASN A 40 5.60 -16.53 29.62
N ASP A 41 6.14 -15.42 29.14
CA ASP A 41 6.45 -14.25 29.95
C ASP A 41 5.22 -13.34 30.20
N GLY A 42 4.08 -13.72 29.65
CA GLY A 42 2.83 -12.98 29.78
C GLY A 42 2.32 -12.39 28.47
N LEU A 43 1.44 -11.41 28.63
CA LEU A 43 0.80 -10.70 27.54
C LEU A 43 1.56 -9.40 27.22
N THR A 44 1.95 -9.23 25.97
CA THR A 44 2.70 -8.06 25.49
C THR A 44 1.95 -7.38 24.35
N GLU A 45 1.83 -6.07 24.40
CA GLU A 45 1.30 -5.27 23.31
C GLU A 45 2.39 -5.01 22.27
N ILE A 46 2.37 -5.72 21.14
CA ILE A 46 3.35 -5.57 20.08
C ILE A 46 3.04 -4.41 19.12
N SER A 47 1.83 -3.87 19.16
CA SER A 47 1.47 -2.64 18.43
C SER A 47 2.21 -1.41 18.94
N SER A 48 2.69 -1.41 20.18
CA SER A 48 3.45 -0.31 20.77
C SER A 48 4.89 -0.18 20.25
N TYR A 49 5.41 -1.20 19.54
CA TYR A 49 6.77 -1.17 19.01
C TYR A 49 6.89 -0.24 17.78
N GLY A 50 6.99 1.05 18.04
CA GLY A 50 7.18 2.10 17.03
C GLY A 50 5.95 2.41 16.18
N MET A 51 4.80 1.75 16.40
CA MET A 51 3.61 1.89 15.56
C MET A 51 2.30 2.05 16.35
N GLN A 52 2.37 2.53 17.56
CA GLN A 52 1.19 2.64 18.44
C GLN A 52 0.07 3.50 17.83
N ASP A 53 0.41 4.70 17.37
CA ASP A 53 -0.56 5.62 16.76
C ASP A 53 -1.15 5.05 15.48
N TYR A 54 -0.31 4.41 14.66
CA TYR A 54 -0.75 3.75 13.44
C TYR A 54 -1.81 2.68 13.71
N PHE A 55 -1.56 1.78 14.68
CA PHE A 55 -2.52 0.73 15.01
C PHE A 55 -3.77 1.27 15.68
N ARG A 56 -3.64 2.24 16.57
CA ARG A 56 -4.78 2.93 17.18
C ARG A 56 -5.74 3.46 16.10
N ASP A 57 -5.20 4.18 15.13
CA ASP A 57 -6.01 4.84 14.10
C ASP A 57 -6.53 3.83 13.06
N THR A 58 -5.69 2.93 12.57
CA THR A 58 -6.09 1.93 11.57
C THR A 58 -7.13 0.94 12.13
N LEU A 59 -6.93 0.46 13.36
CA LEU A 59 -7.89 -0.45 13.99
C LEU A 59 -9.20 0.27 14.33
N ALA A 60 -9.19 1.56 14.68
CA ALA A 60 -10.39 2.34 14.89
C ALA A 60 -11.29 2.40 13.65
N GLU A 61 -10.69 2.39 12.46
CA GLU A 61 -11.41 2.41 11.17
C GLU A 61 -12.03 1.06 10.80
N ILE A 62 -11.54 -0.06 11.36
CA ILE A 62 -12.10 -1.38 11.15
C ILE A 62 -13.41 -1.48 11.93
N LYS A 63 -14.55 -1.39 11.26
CA LYS A 63 -15.88 -1.48 11.86
C LYS A 63 -16.54 -2.81 11.50
N ASP A 64 -17.32 -3.35 12.43
CA ASP A 64 -17.99 -4.64 12.24
C ASP A 64 -18.94 -4.62 11.04
N THR A 65 -19.70 -3.55 10.90
CA THR A 65 -20.53 -3.29 9.71
C THR A 65 -20.82 -1.79 9.62
N LYS A 66 -20.65 -1.25 8.43
CA LYS A 66 -20.98 0.14 8.13
C LYS A 66 -21.67 0.23 6.78
N THR A 67 -22.82 0.88 6.72
CA THR A 67 -23.41 1.29 5.44
C THR A 67 -22.61 2.48 4.91
N VAL A 68 -22.01 2.32 3.73
CA VAL A 68 -21.15 3.34 3.14
C VAL A 68 -21.92 4.24 2.19
N ASN A 69 -22.81 3.64 1.39
CA ASN A 69 -23.65 4.37 0.45
C ASN A 69 -25.06 3.82 0.50
N THR A 70 -26.04 4.73 0.53
CA THR A 70 -27.44 4.40 0.30
C THR A 70 -27.90 5.25 -0.88
N ILE A 71 -28.34 4.60 -1.94
CA ILE A 71 -28.79 5.25 -3.17
C ILE A 71 -30.21 4.82 -3.42
N THR A 72 -31.08 5.81 -3.60
CA THR A 72 -32.48 5.55 -3.89
C THR A 72 -32.77 5.94 -5.34
N VAL A 73 -33.28 5.00 -6.10
CA VAL A 73 -33.64 5.13 -7.51
C VAL A 73 -35.05 4.60 -7.74
N ASN A 74 -35.69 4.98 -8.84
CA ASN A 74 -37.01 4.48 -9.16
C ASN A 74 -36.93 3.39 -10.24
N LYS A 75 -37.77 2.36 -10.13
CA LYS A 75 -37.94 1.40 -11.20
C LYS A 75 -38.70 2.03 -12.35
N VAL A 76 -38.10 2.05 -13.55
CA VAL A 76 -38.73 2.61 -14.76
C VAL A 76 -39.24 1.53 -15.71
N SER A 77 -38.60 0.36 -15.74
CA SER A 77 -39.09 -0.80 -16.53
C SER A 77 -38.33 -2.08 -16.14
N GLY A 78 -38.72 -3.18 -16.73
CA GLY A 78 -38.03 -4.49 -16.58
C GLY A 78 -38.48 -5.29 -15.37
N GLY A 79 -38.19 -6.58 -15.39
CA GLY A 79 -38.45 -7.55 -14.32
C GLY A 79 -39.90 -8.05 -14.30
N ALA A 80 -40.17 -9.14 -14.97
CA ALA A 80 -41.25 -10.02 -14.55
C ALA A 80 -40.90 -10.61 -13.18
N THR A 81 -41.90 -11.14 -12.46
CA THR A 81 -41.74 -11.78 -11.13
C THR A 81 -40.64 -12.87 -11.09
N THR A 82 -40.12 -13.24 -12.22
CA THR A 82 -39.05 -14.25 -12.41
C THR A 82 -37.70 -13.65 -12.84
N SER A 83 -37.61 -12.34 -13.02
CA SER A 83 -36.38 -11.70 -13.57
C SER A 83 -35.44 -11.23 -12.47
N THR A 84 -34.15 -11.37 -12.74
CA THR A 84 -33.04 -10.81 -11.96
C THR A 84 -32.58 -9.43 -12.48
N ILE A 85 -33.29 -8.86 -13.47
CA ILE A 85 -32.93 -7.61 -14.12
C ILE A 85 -33.98 -6.54 -13.79
N VAL A 86 -33.54 -5.40 -13.32
CA VAL A 86 -34.37 -4.24 -13.03
C VAL A 86 -33.77 -3.01 -13.71
N LYS A 87 -34.56 -2.34 -14.54
CA LYS A 87 -34.15 -1.05 -15.10
C LYS A 87 -34.56 0.08 -14.17
N VAL A 88 -33.58 0.92 -13.80
CA VAL A 88 -33.75 2.08 -12.90
C VAL A 88 -33.64 3.40 -13.68
N ASP A 89 -34.06 4.48 -13.08
CA ASP A 89 -33.97 5.82 -13.65
C ASP A 89 -32.52 6.33 -13.73
N ASP A 90 -31.72 6.05 -12.70
CA ASP A 90 -30.29 6.40 -12.64
C ASP A 90 -29.48 5.30 -11.96
N SER A 91 -28.54 4.71 -12.66
CA SER A 91 -27.60 3.70 -12.14
C SER A 91 -26.20 4.23 -11.86
N SER A 92 -25.94 5.52 -12.09
CA SER A 92 -24.57 6.10 -12.06
C SER A 92 -23.82 5.90 -10.74
N LYS A 93 -24.54 5.78 -9.64
CA LYS A 93 -23.97 5.60 -8.29
C LYS A 93 -24.17 4.18 -7.75
N ILE A 94 -24.85 3.30 -8.48
CA ILE A 94 -25.01 1.90 -8.09
C ILE A 94 -23.72 1.17 -8.48
N THR A 95 -23.24 0.31 -7.59
CA THR A 95 -22.03 -0.49 -7.82
C THR A 95 -22.28 -1.96 -7.58
N THR A 96 -21.48 -2.81 -8.20
CA THR A 96 -21.53 -4.26 -7.95
C THR A 96 -21.29 -4.58 -6.48
N GLY A 97 -22.01 -5.56 -5.96
CA GLY A 97 -21.97 -5.94 -4.54
C GLY A 97 -22.95 -5.17 -3.64
N MET A 98 -23.62 -4.12 -4.14
CA MET A 98 -24.70 -3.47 -3.38
C MET A 98 -25.86 -4.43 -3.14
N THR A 99 -26.51 -4.29 -1.98
CA THR A 99 -27.72 -5.03 -1.61
C THR A 99 -28.93 -4.11 -1.65
N ILE A 100 -30.12 -4.65 -1.90
CA ILE A 100 -31.35 -3.88 -1.83
C ILE A 100 -31.83 -3.84 -0.38
N ASN A 101 -32.12 -2.64 0.12
CA ASN A 101 -32.59 -2.45 1.48
C ASN A 101 -33.93 -3.19 1.68
N GLY A 102 -34.03 -3.93 2.78
CA GLY A 102 -35.20 -4.72 3.11
C GLY A 102 -35.28 -6.11 2.42
N GLN A 103 -34.31 -6.45 1.58
CA GLN A 103 -34.21 -7.80 0.99
C GLN A 103 -33.10 -8.60 1.69
N SER A 104 -33.41 -9.80 2.13
CA SER A 104 -32.44 -10.71 2.71
C SER A 104 -31.71 -11.49 1.60
N GLY A 105 -30.41 -11.35 1.54
CA GLY A 105 -29.58 -12.00 0.52
C GLY A 105 -29.61 -11.26 -0.81
N GLY A 106 -28.84 -11.74 -1.75
CA GLY A 106 -28.68 -11.13 -3.08
C GLY A 106 -27.81 -9.87 -3.10
N HIS A 107 -27.27 -9.59 -4.27
CA HIS A 107 -26.42 -8.42 -4.51
C HIS A 107 -26.45 -8.05 -5.99
N VAL A 108 -26.04 -6.84 -6.31
CA VAL A 108 -25.85 -6.36 -7.68
C VAL A 108 -24.67 -7.09 -8.28
N VAL A 109 -24.90 -7.80 -9.37
CA VAL A 109 -23.88 -8.57 -10.10
C VAL A 109 -23.20 -7.73 -11.16
N SER A 110 -23.99 -6.98 -11.95
CA SER A 110 -23.48 -6.11 -13.00
C SER A 110 -24.48 -4.99 -13.29
N ILE A 111 -24.02 -3.97 -14.00
CA ILE A 111 -24.83 -2.84 -14.45
C ILE A 111 -24.43 -2.57 -15.90
N ASP A 112 -25.40 -2.33 -16.77
CA ASP A 112 -25.11 -1.96 -18.15
C ASP A 112 -25.29 -0.45 -18.40
N GLY A 113 -24.81 0.03 -19.55
CA GLY A 113 -24.93 1.42 -19.95
C GLY A 113 -26.37 1.93 -20.20
N SER A 114 -27.37 1.05 -20.10
CA SER A 114 -28.78 1.36 -20.29
C SER A 114 -29.55 1.41 -18.97
N ASN A 115 -28.84 1.53 -17.83
CA ASN A 115 -29.40 1.53 -16.47
C ASN A 115 -30.10 0.21 -16.08
N ASN A 116 -29.74 -0.91 -16.68
CA ASN A 116 -30.21 -2.20 -16.22
C ASN A 116 -29.30 -2.69 -15.09
N VAL A 117 -29.89 -2.97 -13.95
CA VAL A 117 -29.22 -3.54 -12.78
C VAL A 117 -29.52 -5.04 -12.73
N PHE A 118 -28.46 -5.83 -12.85
CA PHE A 118 -28.51 -7.30 -12.73
C PHE A 118 -28.29 -7.68 -11.28
N TYR A 119 -29.28 -8.33 -10.69
CA TYR A 119 -29.28 -8.72 -9.29
C TYR A 119 -29.21 -10.25 -9.15
N SER A 120 -28.46 -10.75 -8.18
CA SER A 120 -28.23 -12.19 -8.02
C SER A 120 -29.47 -12.98 -7.58
N GLN A 121 -30.51 -12.29 -7.12
CA GLN A 121 -31.79 -12.88 -6.75
C GLN A 121 -32.94 -12.20 -7.50
N LYS A 122 -34.05 -12.90 -7.61
CA LYS A 122 -35.27 -12.34 -8.21
C LYS A 122 -35.80 -11.20 -7.36
N PHE A 123 -35.98 -10.06 -7.99
CA PHE A 123 -36.52 -8.87 -7.35
C PHE A 123 -37.42 -8.11 -8.33
N ASN A 124 -38.64 -7.83 -7.93
CA ASN A 124 -39.59 -7.16 -8.81
C ASN A 124 -40.44 -6.14 -8.04
N PRO A 125 -39.88 -4.95 -7.76
CA PRO A 125 -40.68 -3.86 -7.21
C PRO A 125 -41.72 -3.39 -8.23
N SER A 126 -42.77 -2.75 -7.78
CA SER A 126 -43.75 -2.11 -8.65
C SER A 126 -43.09 -0.97 -9.46
N LEU A 127 -43.63 -0.70 -10.63
CA LEU A 127 -43.20 0.40 -11.49
C LEU A 127 -43.35 1.76 -10.75
N GLY A 128 -42.37 2.62 -10.85
CA GLY A 128 -42.34 3.91 -10.13
C GLY A 128 -41.99 3.83 -8.65
N LEU A 129 -41.82 2.60 -8.09
CA LEU A 129 -41.43 2.44 -6.70
C LEU A 129 -39.95 2.78 -6.50
N ALA A 130 -39.65 3.51 -5.44
CA ALA A 130 -38.31 3.80 -5.01
C ALA A 130 -37.63 2.53 -4.47
N ILE A 131 -36.42 2.27 -4.95
CA ILE A 131 -35.56 1.16 -4.53
C ILE A 131 -34.32 1.75 -3.90
N SER A 132 -34.01 1.36 -2.66
CA SER A 132 -32.78 1.79 -1.99
C SER A 132 -31.73 0.68 -2.05
N PHE A 133 -30.63 0.98 -2.71
CA PHE A 133 -29.44 0.11 -2.75
C PHE A 133 -28.47 0.53 -1.66
N GLU A 134 -27.96 -0.43 -0.92
CA GLU A 134 -27.01 -0.20 0.17
C GLU A 134 -25.72 -0.98 -0.06
N TYR A 135 -24.60 -0.34 0.21
CA TYR A 135 -23.32 -1.00 0.27
C TYR A 135 -22.83 -1.07 1.71
N LYS A 136 -22.76 -2.29 2.23
CA LYS A 136 -22.30 -2.54 3.60
C LYS A 136 -20.87 -3.06 3.58
N THR A 137 -19.98 -2.33 4.20
CA THR A 137 -18.61 -2.77 4.43
C THR A 137 -18.50 -3.45 5.77
N ARG A 138 -17.75 -4.53 5.81
CA ARG A 138 -17.35 -5.19 7.05
C ARG A 138 -15.85 -5.20 7.15
N GLY A 139 -15.31 -4.57 8.17
CA GLY A 139 -13.89 -4.61 8.46
C GLY A 139 -13.49 -5.92 9.13
N LYS A 140 -12.29 -6.41 8.83
CA LYS A 140 -11.70 -7.60 9.44
C LYS A 140 -10.25 -7.39 9.74
N ALA A 141 -9.76 -8.06 10.80
CA ALA A 141 -8.35 -8.30 11.03
C ALA A 141 -8.09 -9.80 10.85
N ILE A 142 -7.24 -10.15 9.90
CA ILE A 142 -6.90 -11.53 9.55
C ILE A 142 -5.44 -11.75 9.85
N GLY A 143 -5.13 -12.74 10.67
CA GLY A 143 -3.79 -13.06 11.10
C GLY A 143 -3.33 -14.44 10.64
N GLY A 144 -2.02 -14.61 10.53
CA GLY A 144 -1.40 -15.88 10.23
C GLY A 144 0.09 -15.85 10.56
N TRP A 145 0.67 -17.02 10.71
CA TRP A 145 2.10 -17.14 10.94
C TRP A 145 2.81 -17.54 9.65
N ASP A 146 3.71 -16.69 9.18
CA ASP A 146 4.59 -17.04 8.07
C ASP A 146 5.79 -17.85 8.62
N ILE A 147 5.76 -19.15 8.38
CA ILE A 147 6.77 -20.05 8.88
C ILE A 147 8.12 -19.88 8.18
N HIS A 148 8.12 -19.40 6.94
CA HIS A 148 9.34 -19.18 6.16
C HIS A 148 10.12 -17.97 6.70
N ASN A 149 9.47 -16.84 6.87
CA ASN A 149 10.08 -15.62 7.38
C ASN A 149 10.07 -15.53 8.92
N LYS A 150 9.41 -16.46 9.61
CA LYS A 150 9.22 -16.47 11.07
C LYS A 150 8.61 -15.19 11.58
N SER A 151 7.56 -14.76 10.91
CA SER A 151 6.86 -13.51 11.19
C SER A 151 5.35 -13.69 11.33
N TYR A 152 4.74 -12.87 12.17
CA TYR A 152 3.30 -12.77 12.25
C TYR A 152 2.80 -11.82 11.16
N ILE A 153 1.95 -12.32 10.29
CA ILE A 153 1.29 -11.54 9.23
C ILE A 153 -0.08 -11.11 9.72
N LEU A 154 -0.36 -9.82 9.63
CA LEU A 154 -1.64 -9.23 10.02
C LEU A 154 -2.18 -8.38 8.88
N SER A 155 -3.34 -8.77 8.36
CA SER A 155 -4.09 -8.01 7.36
C SER A 155 -5.25 -7.27 8.00
N LEU A 156 -5.17 -5.95 8.01
CA LEU A 156 -6.21 -5.04 8.49
C LEU A 156 -7.04 -4.57 7.30
N GLN A 157 -8.30 -4.94 7.23
CA GLN A 157 -9.16 -4.70 6.09
C GLN A 157 -10.37 -3.86 6.50
N LYS A 158 -10.52 -2.68 5.91
CA LYS A 158 -11.69 -1.80 6.12
C LYS A 158 -12.94 -2.37 5.46
N ASN A 159 -12.73 -3.10 4.37
CA ASN A 159 -13.79 -3.79 3.64
C ASN A 159 -13.31 -5.17 3.17
N SER A 160 -13.74 -6.21 3.85
CA SER A 160 -13.38 -7.59 3.52
C SER A 160 -14.15 -8.14 2.32
N ASN A 161 -15.29 -7.56 1.99
CA ASN A 161 -16.17 -8.04 0.93
C ASN A 161 -15.84 -7.46 -0.44
N GLN A 162 -14.97 -6.45 -0.50
CA GLN A 162 -14.59 -5.84 -1.77
C GLN A 162 -13.54 -6.69 -2.47
N VAL A 163 -13.84 -7.12 -3.68
CA VAL A 163 -12.92 -7.87 -4.54
C VAL A 163 -11.80 -6.97 -5.08
N SER A 164 -12.07 -5.67 -5.23
CA SER A 164 -11.09 -4.69 -5.69
C SER A 164 -9.90 -4.56 -4.74
N VAL A 165 -8.71 -4.60 -5.31
CA VAL A 165 -7.41 -4.55 -4.61
C VAL A 165 -6.96 -3.09 -4.42
N ASP A 166 -7.86 -2.23 -3.98
CA ASP A 166 -7.49 -0.86 -3.61
C ASP A 166 -6.72 -0.90 -2.28
N GLU A 167 -5.43 -0.59 -2.34
CA GLU A 167 -4.51 -0.59 -1.19
C GLU A 167 -4.90 0.42 -0.09
N ALA A 168 -5.75 1.38 -0.40
CA ALA A 168 -6.33 2.28 0.60
C ALA A 168 -7.32 1.56 1.54
N THR A 169 -7.88 0.44 1.11
CA THR A 169 -8.91 -0.30 1.85
C THR A 169 -8.37 -1.40 2.74
N TYR A 170 -7.09 -1.74 2.63
CA TYR A 170 -6.43 -2.74 3.46
C TYR A 170 -4.96 -2.41 3.70
N LYS A 171 -4.43 -2.97 4.77
CA LYS A 171 -3.00 -2.95 5.09
C LYS A 171 -2.60 -4.32 5.61
N THR A 172 -1.67 -4.97 4.96
CA THR A 172 -1.09 -6.24 5.43
C THR A 172 0.31 -5.98 5.93
N LEU A 173 0.58 -6.33 7.19
CA LEU A 173 1.83 -6.04 7.88
C LEU A 173 2.52 -7.33 8.30
N SER A 174 3.83 -7.27 8.44
CA SER A 174 4.68 -8.34 8.95
C SER A 174 5.40 -7.91 10.22
N PHE A 175 5.24 -8.68 11.29
CA PHE A 175 5.97 -8.52 12.55
C PHE A 175 7.02 -9.61 12.65
N ASP A 176 8.30 -9.25 12.74
CA ASP A 176 9.42 -10.18 12.87
C ASP A 176 9.82 -10.32 14.34
N GLU A 177 9.74 -11.54 14.85
CA GLU A 177 10.09 -11.86 16.23
C GLU A 177 11.59 -11.75 16.53
N ARG A 178 12.45 -11.85 15.54
CA ARG A 178 13.91 -11.80 15.75
C ARG A 178 14.37 -10.40 16.09
N ILE A 179 13.76 -9.41 15.47
CA ILE A 179 14.07 -8.00 15.71
C ILE A 179 13.02 -7.31 16.58
N ASN A 180 11.96 -8.05 16.93
CA ASN A 180 10.86 -7.59 17.80
C ASN A 180 10.21 -6.31 17.27
N GLY A 181 9.89 -6.30 15.98
CA GLY A 181 9.38 -5.09 15.30
C GLY A 181 8.58 -5.37 14.04
N TRP A 182 7.82 -4.37 13.63
CA TRP A 182 7.08 -4.37 12.36
C TRP A 182 8.02 -4.02 11.22
N VAL A 183 8.20 -4.93 10.27
CA VAL A 183 9.27 -4.85 9.26
C VAL A 183 8.80 -4.51 7.87
N SER A 184 7.55 -4.82 7.52
CA SER A 184 7.09 -4.67 6.14
C SER A 184 5.60 -4.42 6.05
N PHE A 185 5.22 -3.66 5.04
CA PHE A 185 3.87 -3.64 4.48
C PHE A 185 3.87 -4.51 3.24
N LEU A 186 2.88 -5.41 3.15
CA LEU A 186 2.74 -6.37 2.06
C LEU A 186 1.52 -6.00 1.21
N THR A 187 1.61 -6.23 -0.09
CA THR A 187 0.61 -5.79 -1.07
C THR A 187 -0.43 -6.87 -1.41
N PHE A 188 -0.68 -7.81 -0.52
CA PHE A 188 -1.73 -8.82 -0.71
C PHE A 188 -2.85 -8.69 0.32
N LYS A 189 -4.06 -9.00 -0.11
CA LYS A 189 -5.29 -8.95 0.70
C LYS A 189 -5.88 -10.34 0.80
N PRO A 190 -5.59 -11.10 1.87
CA PRO A 190 -6.11 -12.46 2.04
C PRO A 190 -7.54 -12.43 2.60
N ASN A 191 -8.35 -13.41 2.24
CA ASN A 191 -9.59 -13.72 2.94
C ASN A 191 -9.34 -14.63 4.14
N PHE A 192 -8.29 -15.44 4.09
CA PHE A 192 -7.84 -16.33 5.15
C PHE A 192 -6.37 -16.67 4.99
N ILE A 193 -5.67 -16.93 6.11
CA ILE A 193 -4.27 -17.32 6.15
C ILE A 193 -4.11 -18.56 7.01
N PHE A 194 -3.31 -19.52 6.58
CA PHE A 194 -3.00 -20.71 7.35
C PHE A 194 -1.68 -21.37 6.95
N ASN A 195 -1.17 -22.25 7.81
CA ASN A 195 0.01 -23.05 7.55
C ASN A 195 -0.39 -24.52 7.41
N ASN A 196 0.25 -25.21 6.49
CA ASN A 196 0.17 -26.65 6.37
C ASN A 196 1.51 -27.20 5.87
N LEU A 197 2.00 -28.27 6.49
CA LEU A 197 3.25 -28.99 6.11
C LEU A 197 4.43 -28.03 5.84
N ASN A 198 4.72 -27.13 6.76
CA ASN A 198 5.79 -26.13 6.66
C ASN A 198 5.66 -25.17 5.48
N LYS A 199 4.48 -25.00 4.93
CA LYS A 199 4.18 -24.03 3.86
C LYS A 199 3.17 -23.02 4.35
N PHE A 200 3.33 -21.81 3.86
CA PHE A 200 2.45 -20.68 4.16
C PHE A 200 1.45 -20.50 3.02
N TYR A 201 0.17 -20.50 3.35
CA TYR A 201 -0.93 -20.40 2.40
C TYR A 201 -1.83 -19.22 2.71
N SER A 202 -2.43 -18.67 1.68
CA SER A 202 -3.55 -17.75 1.80
C SER A 202 -4.65 -18.09 0.81
N ILE A 203 -5.86 -17.70 1.16
CA ILE A 203 -7.02 -17.76 0.27
C ILE A 203 -7.38 -16.33 -0.12
N GLN A 204 -7.56 -16.10 -1.42
CA GLN A 204 -8.15 -14.89 -1.95
C GLN A 204 -9.33 -15.26 -2.86
N ASN A 205 -10.52 -14.74 -2.57
CA ASN A 205 -11.76 -15.13 -3.23
C ASN A 205 -11.99 -16.65 -3.12
N SER A 206 -11.92 -17.38 -4.22
CA SER A 206 -12.08 -18.83 -4.27
C SER A 206 -10.76 -19.56 -4.51
N ASP A 207 -9.66 -18.84 -4.64
CA ASP A 207 -8.36 -19.38 -5.02
C ASP A 207 -7.45 -19.57 -3.83
N LEU A 208 -6.72 -20.68 -3.84
CA LEU A 208 -5.71 -21.02 -2.86
C LEU A 208 -4.32 -20.71 -3.41
N TYR A 209 -3.57 -19.90 -2.67
CA TYR A 209 -2.22 -19.51 -3.02
C TYR A 209 -1.21 -20.03 -2.02
N ILE A 210 -0.07 -20.51 -2.53
CA ILE A 210 1.12 -20.84 -1.75
C ILE A 210 2.12 -19.70 -1.85
N HIS A 211 2.59 -19.24 -0.70
CA HIS A 211 3.62 -18.22 -0.63
C HIS A 211 5.02 -18.83 -0.61
N HIS A 212 6.04 -18.02 -0.94
CA HIS A 212 7.45 -18.42 -0.98
C HIS A 212 7.75 -19.61 -1.90
N HIS A 213 6.91 -19.81 -2.91
CA HIS A 213 7.16 -20.83 -3.92
C HIS A 213 8.18 -20.30 -4.93
N ASN A 214 9.38 -20.89 -4.88
CA ASN A 214 10.42 -20.56 -5.84
C ASN A 214 10.24 -21.46 -7.07
N ASN A 215 9.77 -20.88 -8.15
CA ASN A 215 9.75 -21.56 -9.45
C ASN A 215 11.10 -21.29 -10.13
N ALA A 216 11.89 -22.33 -10.34
CA ALA A 216 13.23 -22.23 -10.94
C ALA A 216 13.27 -21.52 -12.30
N ASN A 217 12.14 -21.45 -13.00
CA ASN A 217 12.04 -20.86 -14.34
C ASN A 217 11.39 -19.47 -14.35
N ASN A 218 10.77 -19.02 -13.25
CA ASN A 218 10.10 -17.73 -13.17
C ASN A 218 10.41 -17.08 -11.81
N ASN A 219 11.03 -15.94 -11.90
CA ASN A 219 11.26 -15.13 -10.72
C ASN A 219 9.95 -14.47 -10.28
N THR A 220 9.31 -15.04 -9.25
CA THR A 220 8.00 -14.59 -8.75
C THR A 220 8.11 -13.72 -7.50
N ARG A 221 9.31 -13.25 -7.14
CA ARG A 221 9.48 -12.38 -5.98
C ARG A 221 8.74 -11.04 -6.19
N GLY A 222 8.00 -10.60 -5.16
CA GLY A 222 7.14 -9.43 -5.25
C GLY A 222 5.84 -9.64 -6.01
N ASP A 223 5.57 -10.90 -6.44
CA ASP A 223 4.34 -11.27 -7.11
C ASP A 223 3.36 -11.87 -6.10
N PHE A 224 2.25 -11.19 -5.88
CA PHE A 224 1.17 -11.67 -5.04
C PHE A 224 -0.10 -11.78 -5.86
N TYR A 225 -0.69 -12.98 -5.88
CA TYR A 225 -1.93 -13.26 -6.60
C TYR A 225 -1.87 -12.93 -8.10
N GLY A 226 -0.70 -13.16 -8.73
CA GLY A 226 -0.47 -12.88 -10.14
C GLY A 226 -0.21 -11.41 -10.48
N VAL A 227 -0.09 -10.54 -9.46
CA VAL A 227 0.23 -9.14 -9.63
C VAL A 227 1.59 -8.83 -9.02
N ARG A 228 2.54 -8.49 -9.89
CA ARG A 228 3.88 -8.06 -9.45
C ARG A 228 3.88 -6.60 -9.04
N LYS A 229 4.49 -6.32 -7.89
CA LYS A 229 4.70 -4.97 -7.39
C LYS A 229 6.15 -4.77 -6.94
N PRO A 230 6.72 -3.58 -7.16
CA PRO A 230 8.05 -3.27 -6.69
C PRO A 230 8.10 -3.22 -5.17
N SER A 231 9.23 -3.65 -4.61
CA SER A 231 9.56 -3.38 -3.22
C SER A 231 10.05 -1.95 -3.09
N SER A 232 9.62 -1.23 -2.07
CA SER A 232 10.03 0.16 -1.86
C SER A 232 10.36 0.45 -0.41
N VAL A 233 11.25 1.41 -0.21
CA VAL A 233 11.60 1.96 1.11
C VAL A 233 11.51 3.46 1.04
N THR A 234 10.83 4.06 2.02
CA THR A 234 10.78 5.51 2.19
C THR A 234 11.50 5.87 3.48
N PHE A 235 12.42 6.82 3.40
CA PHE A 235 13.19 7.30 4.53
C PHE A 235 13.41 8.81 4.44
N VAL A 236 13.83 9.40 5.56
CA VAL A 236 14.05 10.84 5.68
C VAL A 236 15.50 11.11 6.00
N PHE A 237 16.13 11.95 5.21
CA PHE A 237 17.42 12.54 5.54
C PHE A 237 17.21 13.84 6.32
N ASN A 238 17.48 13.82 7.60
CA ASN A 238 17.25 14.96 8.51
C ASN A 238 18.45 15.22 9.43
N THR A 239 19.65 15.14 8.89
CA THR A 239 20.87 15.51 9.63
C THR A 239 20.90 17.02 9.83
N GLN A 240 21.16 17.51 11.03
CA GLN A 240 21.17 18.94 11.38
C GLN A 240 19.85 19.65 10.98
N PRO A 241 18.74 19.37 11.65
CA PRO A 241 17.40 19.79 11.24
C PRO A 241 17.19 21.31 11.18
N ASN A 242 18.03 22.07 11.87
CA ASN A 242 17.91 23.53 11.98
C ASN A 242 18.63 24.29 10.87
N ILE A 243 19.33 23.60 9.96
CA ILE A 243 20.15 24.21 8.93
C ILE A 243 19.67 23.79 7.56
N THR A 244 19.49 24.76 6.67
CA THR A 244 19.18 24.50 5.27
C THR A 244 20.36 23.84 4.57
N LYS A 245 20.09 22.81 3.83
CA LYS A 245 21.05 22.00 3.08
C LYS A 245 20.75 22.06 1.58
N ASN A 246 21.78 21.95 0.78
CA ASN A 246 21.68 21.65 -0.63
C ASN A 246 22.14 20.21 -0.86
N PHE A 247 21.20 19.32 -1.14
CA PHE A 247 21.47 17.91 -1.42
C PHE A 247 21.98 17.75 -2.83
N ASN A 248 23.21 17.28 -2.99
CA ASN A 248 23.89 17.25 -4.29
C ASN A 248 23.86 15.88 -4.95
N THR A 249 23.99 14.81 -4.15
CA THR A 249 24.03 13.45 -4.66
C THR A 249 23.24 12.51 -3.77
N ILE A 250 22.71 11.45 -4.36
CA ILE A 250 22.20 10.29 -3.66
C ILE A 250 23.04 9.07 -4.03
N PHE A 251 23.25 8.19 -3.06
CA PHE A 251 23.92 6.93 -3.30
C PHE A 251 23.25 5.79 -2.52
N TYR A 252 23.46 4.58 -3.00
CA TYR A 252 23.12 3.38 -2.24
C TYR A 252 24.21 2.31 -2.38
N GLU A 253 24.25 1.41 -1.42
CA GLU A 253 25.05 0.19 -1.40
C GLU A 253 24.11 -1.02 -1.37
N GLY A 254 24.36 -2.00 -2.21
CA GLY A 254 23.48 -3.16 -2.36
C GLY A 254 23.60 -3.84 -3.70
N SER A 255 22.63 -4.66 -4.05
CA SER A 255 22.51 -5.21 -5.39
C SER A 255 22.04 -4.18 -6.40
N ASN A 256 22.37 -4.34 -7.67
CA ASN A 256 21.83 -3.51 -8.74
C ASN A 256 20.30 -3.68 -8.84
N GLY A 257 19.62 -2.66 -9.34
CA GLY A 257 18.20 -2.68 -9.62
C GLY A 257 17.34 -1.86 -8.64
N TRP A 258 17.92 -0.89 -7.97
CA TRP A 258 17.19 0.13 -7.21
C TRP A 258 17.14 1.43 -8.00
N GLU A 259 15.96 2.06 -7.99
CA GLU A 259 15.72 3.37 -8.57
C GLU A 259 15.15 4.34 -7.52
N VAL A 260 15.39 5.62 -7.68
CA VAL A 260 14.72 6.67 -6.89
C VAL A 260 13.40 6.98 -7.56
N GLU A 261 12.30 6.77 -6.86
CA GLU A 261 10.97 7.14 -7.31
C GLU A 261 10.71 8.63 -7.07
N SER A 262 11.12 9.11 -5.89
CA SER A 262 10.99 10.51 -5.52
C SER A 262 12.07 10.93 -4.54
N PHE A 263 12.50 12.18 -4.64
CA PHE A 263 13.36 12.86 -3.69
C PHE A 263 12.76 14.24 -3.44
N ASN A 264 12.06 14.41 -2.32
CA ASN A 264 11.31 15.63 -2.00
C ASN A 264 11.99 16.35 -0.87
N SER A 265 12.32 17.62 -1.06
CA SER A 265 12.81 18.45 0.04
C SER A 265 11.63 19.02 0.84
N GLY A 266 11.80 19.10 2.15
CA GLY A 266 10.80 19.70 3.04
C GLY A 266 10.81 21.23 3.04
N PHE A 267 11.05 21.88 1.91
CA PHE A 267 10.96 23.33 1.82
C PHE A 267 9.51 23.70 1.56
N THR A 268 8.81 24.19 2.59
CA THR A 268 7.48 24.79 2.44
C THR A 268 7.64 26.21 1.94
N GLY A 269 7.39 26.42 0.66
CA GLY A 269 7.26 27.76 0.09
C GLY A 269 5.89 28.36 0.43
N GLN A 270 5.81 29.67 0.42
CA GLN A 270 4.52 30.36 0.48
C GLN A 270 3.75 30.04 -0.80
N ASP A 271 2.49 29.62 -0.65
CA ASP A 271 1.62 29.37 -1.81
C ASP A 271 1.45 30.66 -2.61
N THR A 272 1.93 30.65 -3.82
CA THR A 272 1.72 31.73 -4.78
C THR A 272 0.43 31.57 -5.59
N ASN A 273 -0.37 30.55 -5.27
CA ASN A 273 -1.65 30.34 -5.94
C ASN A 273 -2.67 31.40 -5.48
N PRO A 274 -3.13 32.27 -6.36
CA PRO A 274 -4.08 33.34 -6.02
C PRO A 274 -5.45 32.84 -5.52
N ALA A 275 -5.69 31.54 -5.53
CA ALA A 275 -6.92 30.94 -5.00
C ALA A 275 -6.88 30.73 -3.47
N GLY A 276 -5.81 31.10 -2.75
CA GLY A 276 -5.77 31.15 -1.29
C GLY A 276 -5.90 29.81 -0.58
N SER A 277 -5.51 28.72 -1.19
CA SER A 277 -5.65 27.36 -0.63
C SER A 277 -4.39 26.84 0.06
N GLY A 278 -3.79 27.62 0.94
CA GLY A 278 -2.77 27.11 1.85
C GLY A 278 -1.35 27.00 1.26
N PHE A 279 -0.43 26.50 2.08
CA PHE A 279 0.95 26.27 1.67
C PHE A 279 1.03 25.15 0.65
N VAL A 280 1.49 25.45 -0.55
CA VAL A 280 1.99 24.43 -1.48
C VAL A 280 3.42 24.11 -1.06
N GLU A 281 3.70 22.89 -0.72
CA GLU A 281 5.07 22.41 -0.66
C GLU A 281 5.69 22.69 -2.04
N ASN A 282 6.60 23.64 -2.14
CA ASN A 282 7.49 23.73 -3.28
C ASN A 282 8.41 22.51 -3.20
N ASN A 283 7.92 21.41 -3.70
CA ASN A 283 8.66 20.21 -3.81
C ASN A 283 9.64 20.37 -4.97
N ASP A 284 10.83 20.84 -4.66
CA ASP A 284 11.97 20.57 -5.50
C ASP A 284 12.14 19.05 -5.52
N SER A 285 11.47 18.42 -6.46
CA SER A 285 11.44 16.96 -6.56
C SER A 285 12.17 16.49 -7.80
N ILE A 286 12.95 15.44 -7.63
CA ILE A 286 13.42 14.66 -8.77
C ILE A 286 12.39 13.56 -9.04
N VAL A 287 11.95 13.51 -10.27
CA VAL A 287 11.13 12.43 -10.78
C VAL A 287 12.05 11.39 -11.39
N SER A 288 12.24 10.30 -10.68
CA SER A 288 12.91 9.05 -11.05
C SER A 288 14.39 9.14 -11.51
N ILE A 289 15.27 8.64 -10.66
CA ILE A 289 16.62 8.22 -11.04
C ILE A 289 16.57 6.72 -11.30
N LYS A 290 16.85 6.32 -12.53
CA LYS A 290 16.79 4.91 -12.94
C LYS A 290 17.92 4.09 -12.34
N SER A 291 17.74 2.78 -12.26
CA SER A 291 18.77 1.84 -11.85
C SER A 291 19.98 1.89 -12.80
N TYR A 292 21.14 1.43 -12.30
CA TYR A 292 22.34 1.40 -13.09
C TYR A 292 22.17 0.50 -14.32
N ASN A 293 22.50 1.06 -15.48
CA ASN A 293 22.66 0.33 -16.73
C ASN A 293 24.01 0.66 -17.34
N GLN A 294 24.76 -0.36 -17.67
CA GLN A 294 26.03 -0.20 -18.37
C GLN A 294 25.75 0.18 -19.83
N GLY A 295 25.53 1.43 -20.08
CA GLY A 295 25.20 1.95 -21.41
C GLY A 295 24.28 3.15 -21.34
N SER A 296 23.87 3.59 -22.49
CA SER A 296 22.89 4.66 -22.64
C SER A 296 21.51 4.07 -22.85
N TYR A 297 20.48 4.74 -22.32
CA TYR A 297 19.11 4.39 -22.64
C TYR A 297 18.44 5.53 -23.42
N VAL A 298 17.46 5.15 -24.22
CA VAL A 298 16.72 6.09 -25.05
C VAL A 298 15.47 6.52 -24.29
N ASP A 299 15.27 7.83 -24.12
CA ASP A 299 14.03 8.37 -23.62
C ASP A 299 12.89 8.06 -24.62
N GLY A 300 11.90 7.31 -24.18
CA GLY A 300 10.77 6.88 -25.02
C GLY A 300 9.91 8.03 -25.55
N ASN A 301 9.96 9.21 -24.94
CA ASN A 301 9.17 10.36 -25.37
C ASN A 301 9.91 11.24 -26.36
N THR A 302 11.21 11.39 -26.18
CA THR A 302 12.01 12.31 -27.00
C THR A 302 12.93 11.61 -27.99
N GLY A 303 13.14 10.31 -27.87
CA GLY A 303 14.09 9.53 -28.65
C GLY A 303 15.55 9.84 -28.34
N TYR A 304 15.81 10.71 -27.36
CA TYR A 304 17.17 11.04 -26.96
C TYR A 304 17.75 10.00 -26.02
N THR A 305 19.03 9.75 -26.19
CA THR A 305 19.82 8.91 -25.31
C THR A 305 20.21 9.70 -24.06
N LEU A 306 19.67 9.35 -22.92
CA LEU A 306 19.89 10.04 -21.65
C LEU A 306 20.67 9.15 -20.66
N ARG A 307 21.60 9.75 -19.94
CA ARG A 307 22.23 9.19 -18.74
C ARG A 307 21.57 9.76 -17.51
N ALA A 308 20.35 9.33 -17.19
CA ALA A 308 19.61 9.80 -16.02
C ALA A 308 19.43 8.71 -14.95
N GLY A 309 20.41 7.83 -14.82
CA GLY A 309 20.42 6.75 -13.83
C GLY A 309 21.57 6.84 -12.84
N PHE A 310 21.64 5.85 -11.99
CA PHE A 310 22.78 5.65 -11.12
C PHE A 310 24.02 5.25 -11.95
N ASP A 311 25.17 5.81 -11.58
CA ASP A 311 26.48 5.34 -12.01
C ASP A 311 27.07 4.41 -10.96
N ARG A 312 27.76 3.36 -11.38
CA ARG A 312 28.48 2.46 -10.48
C ARG A 312 29.88 2.97 -10.22
N LYS A 313 30.18 3.24 -8.96
CA LYS A 313 31.54 3.59 -8.50
C LYS A 313 31.97 2.62 -7.41
N GLU A 314 32.88 1.71 -7.75
CA GLU A 314 33.33 0.64 -6.85
C GLU A 314 32.14 -0.20 -6.36
N ASN A 315 31.84 -0.16 -5.06
CA ASN A 315 30.73 -0.89 -4.43
C ASN A 315 29.49 -0.03 -4.21
N ARG A 316 29.45 1.18 -4.76
CA ARG A 316 28.35 2.14 -4.63
C ARG A 316 27.71 2.46 -5.97
N TYR A 317 26.42 2.70 -5.89
CA TYR A 317 25.64 3.31 -6.97
C TYR A 317 25.37 4.76 -6.60
N VAL A 318 25.82 5.70 -7.43
CA VAL A 318 25.76 7.14 -7.12
C VAL A 318 25.08 7.89 -8.25
N SER A 319 24.24 8.86 -7.92
CA SER A 319 23.64 9.77 -8.89
C SER A 319 23.65 11.21 -8.37
N ASN A 320 23.79 12.16 -9.27
CA ASN A 320 23.63 13.56 -8.97
C ASN A 320 22.14 13.92 -8.87
N LEU A 321 21.82 14.75 -7.89
CA LEU A 321 20.50 15.33 -7.73
C LEU A 321 20.39 16.61 -8.55
N ARG A 322 19.34 16.71 -9.34
CA ARG A 322 19.03 17.88 -10.16
C ARG A 322 17.72 18.49 -9.70
N ASN A 323 17.71 19.79 -9.62
CA ASN A 323 16.52 20.56 -9.35
C ASN A 323 15.65 20.59 -10.61
N ASN A 324 14.34 20.38 -10.48
CA ASN A 324 13.35 20.49 -11.56
C ASN A 324 12.52 21.78 -11.48
N SER A 325 12.91 22.75 -10.65
CA SER A 325 12.21 24.04 -10.59
C SER A 325 12.17 24.71 -11.94
N THR A 326 11.00 25.27 -12.27
CA THR A 326 10.82 26.08 -13.48
C THR A 326 11.55 27.38 -13.34
N ILE A 327 12.27 27.75 -14.41
CA ILE A 327 13.00 29.01 -14.49
C ILE A 327 12.01 30.14 -14.68
N ASN A 328 12.07 31.14 -13.81
CA ASN A 328 11.29 32.35 -14.00
C ASN A 328 11.93 33.24 -15.09
N ALA A 329 11.09 33.94 -15.86
CA ALA A 329 11.56 34.86 -16.89
C ALA A 329 12.47 35.93 -16.26
N GLY A 330 13.73 35.99 -16.70
CA GLY A 330 14.74 36.94 -16.22
C GLY A 330 15.74 36.35 -15.22
N GLU A 331 15.60 35.10 -14.78
CA GLU A 331 16.63 34.39 -14.01
C GLU A 331 17.76 33.93 -14.90
N VAL A 332 18.99 34.21 -14.45
CA VAL A 332 20.18 33.72 -15.11
C VAL A 332 20.38 32.26 -14.77
N LEU A 333 20.33 31.42 -15.77
CA LEU A 333 20.38 29.94 -15.72
C LEU A 333 21.71 29.34 -15.24
N PHE A 334 22.48 30.02 -14.40
CA PHE A 334 23.68 29.41 -13.85
C PHE A 334 23.31 28.36 -12.82
N GLY A 335 23.23 27.10 -13.28
CA GLY A 335 23.18 25.95 -12.42
C GLY A 335 21.80 25.53 -11.89
N ALA A 336 20.69 26.12 -12.29
CA ALA A 336 19.35 25.75 -11.80
C ALA A 336 19.04 24.26 -11.99
N GLN A 337 19.46 23.65 -13.08
CA GLN A 337 19.32 22.22 -13.32
C GLN A 337 20.50 21.36 -12.78
N MET A 338 21.49 21.98 -12.18
CA MET A 338 22.73 21.30 -11.75
C MET A 338 23.04 21.47 -10.26
N SER A 339 22.32 22.30 -9.54
CA SER A 339 22.70 22.77 -8.20
C SER A 339 22.20 21.90 -7.03
N GLY A 340 21.54 20.77 -7.30
CA GLY A 340 20.99 19.93 -6.25
C GLY A 340 19.62 20.42 -5.75
N ILE A 341 19.15 19.83 -4.65
CA ILE A 341 17.83 20.10 -4.08
C ILE A 341 17.99 20.74 -2.70
N LYS A 342 17.40 21.91 -2.52
CA LYS A 342 17.50 22.67 -1.27
C LYS A 342 16.39 22.31 -0.30
N GLY A 343 16.72 22.14 0.99
CA GLY A 343 15.74 21.92 2.03
C GLY A 343 16.35 21.71 3.41
N TYR A 344 15.52 21.70 4.44
CA TYR A 344 15.93 21.34 5.81
C TYR A 344 16.09 19.84 5.96
N PHE A 345 15.23 19.07 5.31
CA PHE A 345 15.25 17.61 5.24
C PHE A 345 14.83 17.15 3.84
N ALA A 346 15.02 15.89 3.56
CA ALA A 346 14.53 15.29 2.33
C ALA A 346 13.84 13.96 2.62
N THR A 347 12.65 13.77 2.06
CA THR A 347 11.96 12.49 2.03
C THR A 347 12.27 11.80 0.72
N VAL A 348 12.81 10.59 0.83
CA VAL A 348 13.28 9.83 -0.34
C VAL A 348 12.56 8.51 -0.41
N LYS A 349 12.00 8.20 -1.56
CA LYS A 349 11.44 6.89 -1.85
C LYS A 349 12.28 6.21 -2.93
N ILE A 350 12.85 5.08 -2.57
CA ILE A 350 13.52 4.19 -3.52
C ILE A 350 12.71 2.90 -3.67
N LYS A 351 12.73 2.35 -4.86
CA LYS A 351 12.02 1.11 -5.20
C LYS A 351 12.85 0.22 -6.10
N THR A 352 12.50 -1.06 -6.15
CA THR A 352 13.10 -1.97 -7.11
C THR A 352 12.64 -1.64 -8.52
N ASP A 353 13.58 -1.65 -9.46
CA ASP A 353 13.26 -1.48 -10.88
C ASP A 353 12.66 -2.78 -11.43
N GLU A 354 11.37 -2.74 -11.68
CA GLU A 354 10.62 -3.85 -12.28
C GLU A 354 10.38 -3.64 -13.78
N THR A 355 10.79 -2.48 -14.31
CA THR A 355 10.63 -2.16 -15.72
C THR A 355 11.89 -2.54 -16.48
N SER A 356 11.72 -3.17 -17.61
CA SER A 356 12.74 -3.83 -18.42
C SER A 356 13.83 -2.93 -19.03
N GLY A 357 13.92 -1.65 -18.64
CA GLY A 357 14.85 -0.72 -19.32
C GLY A 357 16.31 -0.94 -19.01
N SER A 358 16.65 -1.37 -17.81
CA SER A 358 18.04 -1.40 -17.32
C SER A 358 18.49 -2.78 -16.81
N LEU A 359 17.56 -3.70 -16.58
CA LEU A 359 17.88 -5.04 -16.11
C LEU A 359 17.58 -6.08 -17.21
N ALA A 360 18.40 -7.13 -17.29
CA ALA A 360 18.06 -8.28 -18.09
C ALA A 360 16.71 -8.86 -17.59
N ALA A 361 15.91 -9.43 -18.49
CA ALA A 361 14.61 -10.01 -18.13
C ALA A 361 14.74 -11.08 -17.02
N THR A 362 15.89 -11.73 -16.90
CA THR A 362 16.23 -12.68 -15.86
C THR A 362 16.44 -12.05 -14.48
N ASP A 363 16.76 -10.75 -14.43
CA ASP A 363 17.04 -10.03 -13.20
C ASP A 363 15.82 -9.27 -12.69
N LEU A 364 14.77 -9.17 -13.50
CA LEU A 364 13.50 -8.56 -13.10
C LEU A 364 12.85 -9.40 -12.00
N GLY A 365 12.45 -8.74 -10.90
CA GLY A 365 11.80 -9.40 -9.77
C GLY A 365 12.71 -10.32 -8.94
N GLY A 366 14.02 -10.33 -9.17
CA GLY A 366 15.02 -11.06 -8.35
C GLY A 366 15.14 -10.51 -6.93
N PRO A 367 15.79 -11.27 -6.03
CA PRO A 367 16.11 -10.76 -4.72
C PRO A 367 16.99 -9.52 -4.86
N LYS A 368 16.55 -8.42 -4.26
CA LYS A 368 17.30 -7.16 -4.22
C LYS A 368 17.70 -6.87 -2.78
N GLU A 369 18.96 -6.56 -2.60
CA GLU A 369 19.52 -6.20 -1.31
C GLU A 369 19.84 -4.71 -1.28
N LEU A 370 19.45 -4.04 -0.22
CA LEU A 370 19.77 -2.66 0.08
C LEU A 370 20.42 -2.62 1.45
N TRP A 371 21.70 -2.34 1.51
CA TRP A 371 22.47 -2.32 2.75
C TRP A 371 22.54 -0.93 3.36
N ALA A 372 22.74 0.07 2.49
CA ALA A 372 22.80 1.45 2.90
C ALA A 372 22.26 2.38 1.81
N ALA A 373 21.71 3.51 2.22
CA ALA A 373 21.38 4.61 1.35
C ALA A 373 21.82 5.92 2.02
N GLY A 374 22.29 6.87 1.25
CA GLY A 374 22.80 8.12 1.77
C GLY A 374 22.75 9.25 0.74
N THR A 375 22.96 10.46 1.24
CA THR A 375 23.04 11.66 0.41
C THR A 375 24.20 12.53 0.86
N ASN A 376 24.86 13.17 -0.11
CA ASN A 376 25.82 14.21 0.19
C ASN A 376 25.15 15.56 0.05
N PHE A 377 25.43 16.43 0.99
CA PHE A 377 24.87 17.79 0.99
C PHE A 377 25.94 18.80 1.41
N VAL A 378 25.72 20.05 1.05
CA VAL A 378 26.44 21.18 1.57
C VAL A 378 25.48 22.07 2.37
N LEU A 379 26.01 22.71 3.40
CA LEU A 379 25.21 23.66 4.17
C LEU A 379 24.96 24.89 3.30
N SER A 380 23.71 25.32 3.25
CA SER A 380 23.35 26.56 2.56
C SER A 380 23.46 27.72 3.54
N SER A 381 24.17 28.76 3.14
CA SER A 381 24.34 29.98 3.93
C SER A 381 23.16 30.95 3.83
N TYR A 382 22.09 30.58 3.08
CA TYR A 382 20.90 31.41 2.86
C TYR A 382 19.62 30.57 2.95
#